data_e3b94addb4bfe3843198bb353b78ac1a
#
_entry.id   e3b94addb4bfe3843198bb353b78ac1a
#
_cell.length_a   1.000
_cell.length_b   1.000
_cell.length_c   1.000
_cell.angle_alpha   90.00
_cell.angle_beta   90.00
_cell.angle_gamma   90.00
#
_symmetry.space_group_name_H-M   'P 1'
#
loop_
_entity.id
_entity.type
_entity.pdbx_description
1 polymer ?
#
loop_
_entity_poly.entity_id
_entity_poly.type
_entity_poly.pdbx_seq_one_letter_code
_entity_poly.pdbx_strand_id
1 'polypeptide(L)'
;MVKTFIICSLLSFFLSLFLSVLTLLFGLKLGLVDTPNERSSHKAIIPRSGGIGIWVAFILTGLFFTQFQVFTILAGIVGLIGLLEDRFSISQKIRLVLKLIISALVVSSFLGIPTSIISISLFVFWIIFIAGTANFYNF
;
A
#
# COMPACT_ATOMS: atom_id res chain seq x y z
N MET A 1 10.88 1.65 -23.37
CA MET A 1 9.78 1.40 -22.42
C MET A 1 9.67 -0.05 -22.00
N VAL A 2 9.50 -1.04 -22.91
CA VAL A 2 9.33 -2.46 -22.51
C VAL A 2 10.52 -3.01 -21.72
N LYS A 3 11.77 -2.73 -22.12
CA LYS A 3 12.97 -3.17 -21.39
C LYS A 3 13.00 -2.62 -19.96
N THR A 4 12.70 -1.33 -19.78
CA THR A 4 12.65 -0.69 -18.45
C THR A 4 11.59 -1.34 -17.58
N PHE A 5 10.39 -1.60 -18.13
CA PHE A 5 9.32 -2.27 -17.42
C PHE A 5 9.73 -3.67 -16.95
N ILE A 6 10.35 -4.48 -17.82
CA ILE A 6 10.84 -5.82 -17.46
C ILE A 6 11.88 -5.75 -16.34
N ILE A 7 12.84 -4.83 -16.45
CA ILE A 7 13.90 -4.66 -15.43
C ILE A 7 13.28 -4.25 -14.09
N CYS A 8 12.35 -3.28 -14.08
CA CYS A 8 11.64 -2.87 -12.87
C CYS A 8 10.89 -4.03 -12.22
N SER A 9 10.17 -4.81 -13.03
CA SER A 9 9.37 -5.94 -12.54
C SER A 9 10.25 -7.03 -11.93
N LEU A 10 11.33 -7.41 -12.60
CA LEU A 10 12.27 -8.41 -12.10
C LEU A 10 12.98 -7.91 -10.84
N LEU A 11 13.47 -6.68 -10.83
CA LEU A 11 14.13 -6.08 -9.67
C LEU A 11 13.19 -6.04 -8.47
N SER A 12 11.96 -5.56 -8.67
CA SER A 12 10.93 -5.49 -7.63
C SER A 12 10.59 -6.88 -7.08
N PHE A 13 10.47 -7.87 -7.95
CA PHE A 13 10.15 -9.24 -7.57
C PHE A 13 11.24 -9.85 -6.67
N PHE A 14 12.50 -9.83 -7.13
CA PHE A 14 13.60 -10.42 -6.36
C PHE A 14 13.88 -9.67 -5.06
N LEU A 15 13.80 -8.33 -5.11
CA LEU A 15 13.97 -7.49 -3.92
C LEU A 15 12.85 -7.73 -2.90
N SER A 16 11.60 -7.84 -3.36
CA SER A 16 10.45 -8.16 -2.52
C SER A 16 10.60 -9.52 -1.86
N LEU A 17 11.00 -10.54 -2.62
CA LEU A 17 11.21 -11.88 -2.10
C LEU A 17 12.32 -11.89 -1.02
N PHE A 18 13.45 -11.27 -1.31
CA PHE A 18 14.56 -11.16 -0.36
C PHE A 18 14.16 -10.42 0.91
N LEU A 19 13.55 -9.24 0.79
CA LEU A 19 13.13 -8.43 1.93
C LEU A 19 12.01 -9.10 2.73
N SER A 20 11.08 -9.81 2.08
CA SER A 20 10.02 -10.54 2.78
C SER A 20 10.59 -11.66 3.65
N VAL A 21 11.58 -12.39 3.15
CA VAL A 21 12.28 -13.42 3.96
C VAL A 21 12.99 -12.77 5.14
N LEU A 22 13.69 -11.65 4.93
CA LEU A 22 14.34 -10.92 6.03
C LEU A 22 13.33 -10.43 7.07
N THR A 23 12.24 -9.82 6.63
CA THR A 23 11.22 -9.30 7.55
C THR A 23 10.50 -10.42 8.31
N LEU A 24 10.32 -11.60 7.72
CA LEU A 24 9.81 -12.78 8.42
C LEU A 24 10.77 -13.24 9.53
N LEU A 25 12.06 -13.32 9.24
CA LEU A 25 13.08 -13.73 10.21
C LEU A 25 13.21 -12.76 11.40
N PHE A 26 13.09 -11.45 11.13
CA PHE A 26 13.20 -10.40 12.15
C PHE A 26 11.85 -10.02 12.77
N GLY A 27 10.73 -10.28 12.12
CA GLY A 27 9.39 -9.89 12.55
C GLY A 27 9.01 -10.44 13.93
N LEU A 28 9.37 -11.68 14.21
CA LEU A 28 9.19 -12.30 15.53
C LEU A 28 9.99 -11.58 16.61
N LYS A 29 11.23 -11.18 16.31
CA LYS A 29 12.11 -10.47 17.26
C LYS A 29 11.64 -9.04 17.53
N LEU A 30 11.01 -8.40 16.55
CA LEU A 30 10.49 -7.03 16.65
C LEU A 30 9.06 -6.96 17.20
N GLY A 31 8.45 -8.11 17.52
CA GLY A 31 7.08 -8.17 18.02
C GLY A 31 6.01 -7.79 16.97
N LEU A 32 6.37 -7.86 15.67
CA LEU A 32 5.44 -7.63 14.56
C LEU A 32 4.68 -8.93 14.26
N VAL A 33 3.85 -9.33 15.21
CA VAL A 33 3.13 -10.62 15.19
C VAL A 33 1.63 -10.42 15.29
N ASP A 34 0.89 -11.31 14.68
CA ASP A 34 -0.54 -11.46 14.89
C ASP A 34 -0.77 -12.52 15.96
N THR A 35 -1.34 -12.08 17.08
CA THR A 35 -1.76 -13.00 18.15
C THR A 35 -3.18 -13.47 17.87
N PRO A 36 -3.45 -14.78 17.88
CA PRO A 36 -4.80 -15.29 17.68
C PRO A 36 -5.79 -14.67 18.65
N ASN A 37 -6.94 -14.26 18.15
CA ASN A 37 -8.09 -13.84 18.94
C ASN A 37 -9.30 -14.73 18.57
N GLU A 38 -10.44 -14.55 19.25
CA GLU A 38 -11.64 -15.36 19.04
C GLU A 38 -12.19 -15.34 17.60
N ARG A 39 -11.81 -14.32 16.82
CA ARG A 39 -12.21 -14.15 15.40
C ARG A 39 -11.13 -14.62 14.42
N SER A 40 -9.96 -15.01 14.91
CA SER A 40 -8.84 -15.43 14.06
C SER A 40 -9.09 -16.81 13.47
N SER A 41 -8.82 -16.98 12.17
CA SER A 41 -8.86 -18.27 11.50
C SER A 41 -7.64 -19.16 11.81
N HIS A 42 -6.62 -18.62 12.46
CA HIS A 42 -5.38 -19.32 12.83
C HIS A 42 -5.22 -19.42 14.36
N LYS A 43 -4.58 -20.50 14.79
CA LYS A 43 -4.34 -20.79 16.21
C LYS A 43 -2.90 -20.50 16.66
N ALA A 44 -2.00 -20.25 15.72
CA ALA A 44 -0.59 -19.97 15.98
C ALA A 44 -0.28 -18.47 15.80
N ILE A 45 0.75 -18.00 16.51
CA ILE A 45 1.28 -16.65 16.33
C ILE A 45 1.93 -16.58 14.94
N ILE A 46 1.47 -15.67 14.10
CA ILE A 46 1.95 -15.48 12.73
C ILE A 46 2.62 -14.12 12.61
N PRO A 47 3.82 -14.02 11.98
CA PRO A 47 4.44 -12.72 11.75
C PRO A 47 3.63 -11.90 10.73
N ARG A 48 3.27 -10.66 11.09
CA ARG A 48 2.62 -9.67 10.20
C ARG A 48 3.60 -8.93 9.29
N SER A 49 4.87 -9.28 9.36
CA SER A 49 5.95 -8.52 8.73
C SER A 49 6.12 -8.77 7.22
N GLY A 50 5.44 -9.75 6.62
CA GLY A 50 5.59 -10.07 5.19
C GLY A 50 5.27 -8.89 4.25
N GLY A 51 4.22 -8.13 4.56
CA GLY A 51 3.84 -6.94 3.80
C GLY A 51 4.87 -5.82 3.82
N ILE A 52 5.69 -5.72 4.88
CA ILE A 52 6.74 -4.71 5.00
C ILE A 52 7.81 -4.91 3.93
N GLY A 53 8.22 -6.14 3.70
CA GLY A 53 9.22 -6.48 2.67
C GLY A 53 8.75 -6.08 1.27
N ILE A 54 7.49 -6.36 0.94
CA ILE A 54 6.87 -5.97 -0.33
C ILE A 54 6.80 -4.45 -0.45
N TRP A 55 6.37 -3.76 0.59
CA TRP A 55 6.24 -2.30 0.63
C TRP A 55 7.59 -1.60 0.45
N VAL A 56 8.64 -2.04 1.15
CA VAL A 56 9.99 -1.49 1.02
C VAL A 56 10.53 -1.73 -0.39
N ALA A 57 10.37 -2.94 -0.94
CA ALA A 57 10.78 -3.26 -2.30
C ALA A 57 10.10 -2.36 -3.34
N PHE A 58 8.79 -2.12 -3.18
CA PHE A 58 8.01 -1.24 -4.04
C PHE A 58 8.56 0.20 -4.01
N ILE A 59 8.81 0.75 -2.81
CA ILE A 59 9.34 2.11 -2.66
C ILE A 59 10.74 2.20 -3.28
N LEU A 60 11.65 1.31 -2.92
CA LEU A 60 13.02 1.34 -3.44
C LEU A 60 13.04 1.25 -4.97
N THR A 61 12.27 0.32 -5.54
CA THR A 61 12.21 0.18 -7.01
C THR A 61 11.55 1.38 -7.66
N GLY A 62 10.43 1.85 -7.13
CA GLY A 62 9.67 2.94 -7.73
C GLY A 62 10.40 4.30 -7.66
N LEU A 63 11.15 4.57 -6.59
CA LEU A 63 11.96 5.79 -6.46
C LEU A 63 13.17 5.79 -7.39
N PHE A 64 13.70 4.61 -7.74
CA PHE A 64 14.81 4.49 -8.67
C PHE A 64 14.45 4.94 -10.09
N PHE A 65 13.17 4.82 -10.47
CA PHE A 65 12.68 5.22 -11.79
C PHE A 65 11.91 6.55 -11.70
N THR A 66 12.51 7.62 -12.19
CA THR A 66 12.00 9.01 -12.07
C THR A 66 10.55 9.19 -12.53
N GLN A 67 10.14 8.46 -13.57
CA GLN A 67 8.77 8.53 -14.12
C GLN A 67 7.68 8.00 -13.16
N PHE A 68 8.05 7.24 -12.12
CA PHE A 68 7.11 6.67 -11.15
C PHE A 68 7.20 7.27 -9.75
N GLN A 69 8.10 8.23 -9.52
CA GLN A 69 8.39 8.75 -8.19
C GLN A 69 7.15 9.29 -7.48
N VAL A 70 6.35 10.13 -8.14
CA VAL A 70 5.14 10.72 -7.51
C VAL A 70 4.16 9.62 -7.09
N PHE A 71 3.90 8.66 -7.98
CA PHE A 71 3.03 7.52 -7.66
C PHE A 71 3.59 6.70 -6.51
N THR A 72 4.90 6.43 -6.54
CA THR A 72 5.57 5.64 -5.51
C THR A 72 5.51 6.31 -4.15
N ILE A 73 5.71 7.63 -4.08
CA ILE A 73 5.62 8.39 -2.82
C ILE A 73 4.19 8.32 -2.28
N LEU A 74 3.18 8.61 -3.11
CA LEU A 74 1.79 8.59 -2.68
C LEU A 74 1.32 7.21 -2.24
N ALA A 75 1.64 6.17 -3.02
CA ALA A 75 1.33 4.79 -2.68
C ALA A 75 2.14 4.31 -1.46
N GLY A 76 3.38 4.80 -1.31
CA GLY A 76 4.21 4.56 -0.13
C GLY A 76 3.58 5.12 1.16
N ILE A 77 3.00 6.31 1.10
CA ILE A 77 2.28 6.91 2.23
C ILE A 77 1.06 6.06 2.61
N VAL A 78 0.30 5.53 1.63
CA VAL A 78 -0.82 4.62 1.91
C VAL A 78 -0.35 3.37 2.66
N GLY A 79 0.75 2.76 2.20
CA GLY A 79 1.34 1.60 2.87
C GLY A 79 1.82 1.92 4.28
N LEU A 80 2.43 3.10 4.49
CA LEU A 80 2.85 3.56 5.81
C LEU A 80 1.65 3.74 6.75
N ILE A 81 0.54 4.30 6.27
CA ILE A 81 -0.70 4.42 7.05
C ILE A 81 -1.21 3.04 7.46
N GLY A 82 -1.16 2.03 6.56
CA GLY A 82 -1.52 0.66 6.89
C GLY A 82 -0.65 0.06 8.01
N LEU A 83 0.67 0.29 7.95
CA LEU A 83 1.59 -0.16 9.00
C LEU A 83 1.35 0.53 10.34
N LEU A 84 1.07 1.83 10.33
CA LEU A 84 0.74 2.59 11.54
C LEU A 84 -0.60 2.15 12.13
N GLU A 85 -1.56 1.81 11.28
CA GLU A 85 -2.85 1.25 11.70
C GLU A 85 -2.69 -0.06 12.45
N ASP A 86 -1.87 -0.97 11.92
CA ASP A 86 -1.58 -2.25 12.57
C ASP A 86 -0.93 -2.06 13.96
N ARG A 87 -0.20 -0.97 14.14
CA ARG A 87 0.50 -0.69 15.41
C ARG A 87 -0.34 0.12 16.40
N PHE A 88 -1.12 1.10 15.95
CA PHE A 88 -1.73 2.13 16.78
C PHE A 88 -3.27 2.11 16.82
N SER A 89 -3.92 1.11 16.21
CA SER A 89 -5.39 0.98 16.20
C SER A 89 -6.11 2.28 15.79
N ILE A 90 -5.70 2.88 14.68
CA ILE A 90 -6.27 4.12 14.16
C ILE A 90 -7.78 3.95 13.89
N SER A 91 -8.59 4.93 14.28
CA SER A 91 -10.04 4.87 14.09
C SER A 91 -10.42 4.76 12.60
N GLN A 92 -11.44 3.95 12.30
CA GLN A 92 -11.90 3.70 10.93
C GLN A 92 -12.23 4.98 10.15
N LYS A 93 -12.79 6.00 10.84
CA LYS A 93 -13.14 7.29 10.21
C LYS A 93 -11.91 8.05 9.74
N ILE A 94 -10.88 8.15 10.57
CA ILE A 94 -9.62 8.84 10.22
C ILE A 94 -8.95 8.13 9.04
N ARG A 95 -8.88 6.81 9.08
CA ARG A 95 -8.33 5.97 8.01
C ARG A 95 -9.04 6.18 6.69
N LEU A 96 -10.37 6.20 6.69
CA LEU A 96 -11.16 6.43 5.48
C LEU A 96 -10.86 7.81 4.88
N VAL A 97 -10.84 8.86 5.71
CA VAL A 97 -10.54 10.23 5.26
C VAL A 97 -9.14 10.32 4.66
N LEU A 98 -8.13 9.75 5.31
CA LEU A 98 -6.77 9.75 4.80
C LEU A 98 -6.67 9.02 3.45
N LYS A 99 -7.29 7.85 3.31
CA LYS A 99 -7.31 7.09 2.05
C LYS A 99 -8.03 7.86 0.94
N LEU A 100 -9.14 8.55 1.24
CA LEU A 100 -9.84 9.39 0.29
C LEU A 100 -8.96 10.57 -0.21
N ILE A 101 -8.29 11.27 0.69
CA ILE A 101 -7.41 12.38 0.32
C ILE A 101 -6.27 11.89 -0.57
N ILE A 102 -5.59 10.80 -0.19
CA ILE A 102 -4.47 10.27 -0.97
C ILE A 102 -4.96 9.73 -2.32
N SER A 103 -6.11 9.04 -2.37
CA SER A 103 -6.69 8.59 -3.62
C SER A 103 -6.99 9.76 -4.56
N ALA A 104 -7.52 10.87 -4.04
CA ALA A 104 -7.75 12.07 -4.82
C ALA A 104 -6.45 12.66 -5.39
N LEU A 105 -5.38 12.71 -4.58
CA LEU A 105 -4.06 13.16 -5.02
C LEU A 105 -3.45 12.25 -6.09
N VAL A 106 -3.57 10.93 -5.94
CA VAL A 106 -3.11 9.96 -6.95
C VAL A 106 -3.87 10.17 -8.25
N VAL A 107 -5.20 10.19 -8.20
CA VAL A 107 -6.01 10.34 -9.42
C VAL A 107 -5.74 11.67 -10.10
N SER A 108 -5.64 12.78 -9.35
CA SER A 108 -5.33 14.10 -9.92
C SER A 108 -3.95 14.18 -10.55
N SER A 109 -2.96 13.46 -10.03
CA SER A 109 -1.61 13.44 -10.60
C SER A 109 -1.52 12.71 -11.94
N PHE A 110 -2.44 11.77 -12.21
CA PHE A 110 -2.48 11.01 -13.46
C PHE A 110 -3.46 11.57 -14.49
N LEU A 111 -4.65 11.96 -14.06
CA LEU A 111 -5.72 12.41 -14.95
C LEU A 111 -5.81 13.93 -15.06
N GLY A 112 -5.07 14.66 -14.22
CA GLY A 112 -5.21 16.11 -14.09
C GLY A 112 -6.48 16.50 -13.33
N ILE A 113 -6.69 17.82 -13.18
CA ILE A 113 -7.90 18.34 -12.54
C ILE A 113 -9.07 18.23 -13.52
N PRO A 114 -10.17 17.56 -13.15
CA PRO A 114 -11.29 17.36 -14.05
C PRO A 114 -12.02 18.68 -14.32
N THR A 115 -12.25 18.99 -15.59
CA THR A 115 -12.90 20.24 -16.04
C THR A 115 -14.28 20.03 -16.63
N SER A 116 -14.64 18.80 -17.00
CA SER A 116 -15.95 18.46 -17.55
C SER A 116 -16.75 17.59 -16.58
N ILE A 117 -18.09 17.59 -16.70
CA ILE A 117 -18.99 16.77 -15.86
C ILE A 117 -18.64 15.28 -15.96
N ILE A 118 -18.29 14.80 -17.16
CA ILE A 118 -17.92 13.39 -17.38
C ILE A 118 -16.59 13.08 -16.67
N SER A 119 -15.59 13.96 -16.78
CA SER A 119 -14.31 13.75 -16.09
C SER A 119 -14.44 13.85 -14.57
N ILE A 120 -15.31 14.71 -14.06
CA ILE A 120 -15.62 14.79 -12.62
C ILE A 120 -16.26 13.48 -12.13
N SER A 121 -17.25 12.95 -12.85
CA SER A 121 -17.90 11.70 -12.44
C SER A 121 -16.96 10.50 -12.46
N LEU A 122 -16.09 10.39 -13.46
CA LEU A 122 -15.04 9.35 -13.50
C LEU A 122 -14.03 9.52 -12.36
N PHE A 123 -13.62 10.75 -12.08
CA PHE A 123 -12.71 11.08 -10.98
C PHE A 123 -13.28 10.66 -9.62
N VAL A 124 -14.54 11.03 -9.34
CA VAL A 124 -15.23 10.63 -8.10
C VAL A 124 -15.39 9.12 -8.02
N PHE A 125 -15.78 8.47 -9.13
CA PHE A 125 -15.88 7.01 -9.20
C PHE A 125 -14.56 6.32 -8.83
N TRP A 126 -13.45 6.76 -9.41
CA TRP A 126 -12.14 6.18 -9.12
C TRP A 126 -11.70 6.40 -7.67
N ILE A 127 -11.95 7.59 -7.11
CA ILE A 127 -11.66 7.85 -5.69
C ILE A 127 -12.45 6.90 -4.78
N ILE A 128 -13.76 6.78 -5.01
CA ILE A 128 -14.62 5.89 -4.22
C ILE A 128 -14.22 4.43 -4.39
N PHE A 129 -13.89 4.02 -5.62
CA PHE A 129 -13.46 2.66 -5.91
C PHE A 129 -12.15 2.31 -5.19
N ILE A 130 -11.12 3.17 -5.30
CA ILE A 130 -9.82 2.94 -4.63
C ILE A 130 -9.98 2.96 -3.10
N ALA A 131 -10.71 3.93 -2.55
CA ALA A 131 -10.94 4.01 -1.11
C ALA A 131 -11.82 2.86 -0.60
N GLY A 132 -12.82 2.44 -1.38
CA GLY A 132 -13.70 1.32 -1.06
C GLY A 132 -12.95 0.00 -1.04
N THR A 133 -12.18 -0.31 -2.08
CA THR A 133 -11.37 -1.54 -2.13
C THR A 133 -10.36 -1.59 -1.00
N ALA A 134 -9.71 -0.48 -0.67
CA ALA A 134 -8.77 -0.41 0.45
C ALA A 134 -9.42 -0.60 1.82
N ASN A 135 -10.73 -0.38 1.96
CA ASN A 135 -11.48 -0.60 3.21
C ASN A 135 -12.12 -1.97 3.31
N PHE A 136 -12.37 -2.65 2.17
CA PHE A 136 -13.10 -3.93 2.17
C PHE A 136 -12.35 -5.06 2.89
N TYR A 137 -11.03 -4.98 2.97
CA TYR A 137 -10.18 -5.98 3.65
C TYR A 137 -10.16 -5.85 5.18
N ASN A 138 -10.87 -4.88 5.75
CA ASN A 138 -10.85 -4.61 7.19
C ASN A 138 -12.20 -4.91 7.89
N PHE A 139 -13.09 -5.63 7.22
CA PHE A 139 -14.29 -6.24 7.77
C PHE A 139 -14.10 -7.76 7.87
#